data_ecdadbe9f027dc595a44cb94dd2a556d
#
_entry.id   ecdadbe9f027dc595a44cb94dd2a556d
#
_cell.length_a   1.000
_cell.length_b   1.000
_cell.length_c   1.000
_cell.angle_alpha   90.00
_cell.angle_beta   90.00
_cell.angle_gamma   90.00
#
_symmetry.space_group_name_H-M   'P 1'
#
loop_
_entity.id
_entity.type
_entity.pdbx_description
1 polymer ?
#
loop_
_entity_poly.entity_id
_entity_poly.type
_entity_poly.pdbx_seq_one_letter_code
_entity_poly.pdbx_strand_id
1 'polypeptide(L)'
;MKIRLLDYGGRCPERAHANDAGADVFSPRDAVIRPGEICKMPLGFGLLVPDGYAGFVFPKSGLSAQGIVCELPPVDSGYTGEIHAIISNVGNTAY
;
A
#
# COMPACT_ATOMS: atom_id res chain seq x y z
N MET A 1 -0.89 -0.45 20.46
CA MET A 1 -0.08 0.62 19.85
C MET A 1 -0.91 1.38 18.85
N LYS A 2 -0.83 2.70 18.88
CA LYS A 2 -1.51 3.56 17.90
C LYS A 2 -0.51 4.12 16.92
N ILE A 3 -0.86 4.08 15.65
CA ILE A 3 -0.09 4.70 14.57
C ILE A 3 -0.82 5.98 14.16
N ARG A 4 -0.12 7.10 14.17
CA ARG A 4 -0.65 8.37 13.68
C ARG A 4 -0.61 8.41 12.17
N LEU A 5 -1.66 8.96 11.56
CA LEU A 5 -1.76 9.15 10.14
C LEU A 5 -1.62 10.63 9.79
N LEU A 6 -1.03 10.89 8.63
CA LEU A 6 -0.98 12.21 8.01
C LEU A 6 -1.98 12.22 6.85
N ASP A 7 -2.71 13.33 6.71
CA ASP A 7 -3.72 13.47 5.65
C ASP A 7 -3.10 14.07 4.39
N TYR A 8 -3.18 13.31 3.29
CA TYR A 8 -2.81 13.77 1.95
C TYR A 8 -4.02 13.71 0.99
N GLY A 9 -5.23 13.76 1.55
CA GLY A 9 -6.47 13.88 0.79
C GLY A 9 -7.13 12.56 0.40
N GLY A 10 -6.53 11.42 0.73
CA GLY A 10 -7.07 10.10 0.42
C GLY A 10 -7.85 9.48 1.56
N ARG A 11 -8.23 8.23 1.36
CA ARG A 11 -8.97 7.44 2.34
C ARG A 11 -8.02 6.85 3.37
N CYS A 12 -8.40 6.91 4.65
CA CYS A 12 -7.61 6.31 5.72
C CYS A 12 -7.58 4.77 5.61
N PRO A 13 -6.46 4.13 5.99
CA PRO A 13 -6.43 2.69 6.16
C PRO A 13 -7.50 2.20 7.13
N GLU A 14 -8.10 1.06 6.84
CA GLU A 14 -9.17 0.47 7.66
C GLU A 14 -8.92 -1.01 7.90
N ARG A 15 -9.16 -1.47 9.14
CA ARG A 15 -9.20 -2.91 9.42
C ARG A 15 -10.60 -3.43 9.15
N ALA A 16 -10.69 -4.48 8.32
CA ALA A 16 -11.96 -5.17 8.08
C ALA A 16 -12.41 -5.95 9.32
N HIS A 17 -11.45 -6.53 10.06
CA HIS A 17 -11.68 -7.27 11.29
C HIS A 17 -10.66 -6.86 12.34
N ALA A 18 -11.06 -6.87 13.62
CA ALA A 18 -10.20 -6.42 14.72
C ALA A 18 -8.90 -7.24 14.86
N ASN A 19 -8.91 -8.50 14.44
CA ASN A 19 -7.77 -9.41 14.52
C ASN A 19 -6.98 -9.54 13.21
N ASP A 20 -7.27 -8.72 12.20
CA ASP A 20 -6.49 -8.74 10.96
C ASP A 20 -5.05 -8.27 11.22
N ALA A 21 -4.11 -8.89 10.52
CA ALA A 21 -2.69 -8.53 10.63
C ALA A 21 -2.42 -7.14 10.08
N GLY A 22 -3.14 -6.73 9.04
CA GLY A 22 -2.96 -5.45 8.38
C GLY A 22 -4.24 -4.65 8.28
N ALA A 23 -4.10 -3.38 7.91
CA ALA A 23 -5.21 -2.52 7.55
C ALA A 23 -5.29 -2.41 6.03
N ASP A 24 -6.51 -2.39 5.48
CA ASP A 24 -6.73 -2.20 4.06
C ASP A 24 -6.39 -0.78 3.66
N VAL A 25 -5.68 -0.63 2.54
CA VAL A 25 -5.41 0.66 1.91
C VAL A 25 -6.12 0.71 0.56
N PHE A 26 -6.41 1.91 0.08
CA PHE A 26 -7.31 2.11 -1.05
C PHE A 26 -6.65 2.99 -2.10
N SER A 27 -6.80 2.58 -3.37
CA SER A 27 -6.40 3.43 -4.48
C SER A 27 -7.39 4.60 -4.60
N PRO A 28 -6.90 5.85 -4.67
CA PRO A 28 -7.78 7.02 -4.81
C PRO A 28 -8.32 7.18 -6.25
N ARG A 29 -7.85 6.38 -7.18
CA ARG A 29 -8.24 6.46 -8.60
C ARG A 29 -8.11 5.10 -9.27
N ASP A 30 -8.79 4.94 -10.40
CA ASP A 30 -8.63 3.78 -11.26
C ASP A 30 -7.31 3.86 -12.02
N ALA A 31 -6.72 2.71 -12.29
CA ALA A 31 -5.53 2.57 -13.10
C ALA A 31 -5.55 1.22 -13.80
N VAL A 32 -4.92 1.15 -14.97
CA VAL A 32 -4.72 -0.11 -15.71
C VAL A 32 -3.24 -0.42 -15.68
N ILE A 33 -2.89 -1.63 -15.23
CA ILE A 33 -1.50 -2.09 -15.17
C ILE A 33 -1.37 -3.28 -16.11
N ARG A 34 -0.67 -3.07 -17.23
CA ARG A 34 -0.44 -4.12 -18.23
C ARG A 34 0.68 -5.04 -17.77
N PRO A 35 0.76 -6.26 -18.30
CA PRO A 35 1.87 -7.17 -18.02
C PRO A 35 3.22 -6.49 -18.23
N GLY A 36 4.11 -6.60 -17.24
CA GLY A 36 5.44 -5.99 -17.25
C GLY A 36 5.49 -4.53 -16.81
N GLU A 37 4.34 -3.90 -16.56
CA GLU A 37 4.29 -2.51 -16.10
C GLU A 37 4.40 -2.39 -14.58
N ILE A 38 4.91 -1.24 -14.14
CA ILE A 38 4.98 -0.84 -12.74
C ILE A 38 4.12 0.42 -12.57
N CYS A 39 3.27 0.41 -11.55
CA CYS A 39 2.45 1.55 -11.18
C CYS A 39 2.83 2.02 -9.78
N LYS A 40 3.27 3.26 -9.64
CA LYS A 40 3.49 3.90 -8.34
C LYS A 40 2.23 4.68 -7.99
N MET A 41 1.37 4.10 -7.14
CA MET A 41 0.07 4.65 -6.79
C MET A 41 0.14 5.41 -5.48
N PRO A 42 -0.06 6.74 -5.48
CA PRO A 42 -0.17 7.50 -4.22
C PRO A 42 -1.47 7.13 -3.52
N LEU A 43 -1.41 6.91 -2.21
CA LEU A 43 -2.53 6.41 -1.43
C LEU A 43 -3.27 7.49 -0.64
N GLY A 44 -2.76 8.72 -0.66
CA GLY A 44 -3.44 9.85 -0.04
C GLY A 44 -3.35 9.92 1.48
N PHE A 45 -2.43 9.21 2.09
CA PHE A 45 -2.13 9.30 3.51
C PHE A 45 -0.64 9.13 3.77
N GLY A 46 -0.20 9.54 4.94
CA GLY A 46 1.14 9.29 5.44
C GLY A 46 1.10 8.59 6.79
N LEU A 47 2.23 8.09 7.24
CA LEU A 47 2.38 7.39 8.51
C LEU A 47 3.43 8.07 9.38
N LEU A 48 3.19 8.08 10.68
CA LEU A 48 4.22 8.36 11.68
C LEU A 48 4.58 7.02 12.33
N VAL A 49 5.55 6.33 11.74
CA VAL A 49 5.99 5.02 12.23
C VAL A 49 6.86 5.23 13.46
N PRO A 50 6.56 4.57 14.60
CA PRO A 50 7.38 4.69 15.79
C PRO A 50 8.79 4.14 15.57
N ASP A 51 9.76 4.67 16.31
CA ASP A 51 11.13 4.16 16.29
C ASP A 51 11.15 2.67 16.63
N GLY A 52 12.00 1.92 15.94
CA GLY A 52 12.09 0.47 16.09
C GLY A 52 11.09 -0.32 15.26
N TYR A 53 10.27 0.36 14.47
CA TYR A 53 9.29 -0.24 13.56
C TYR A 53 9.50 0.22 12.12
N ALA A 54 8.95 -0.54 11.19
CA ALA A 54 8.88 -0.17 9.78
C ALA A 54 7.48 -0.46 9.25
N GLY A 55 7.03 0.36 8.32
CA GLY A 55 5.77 0.12 7.61
C GLY A 55 6.01 -0.56 6.29
N PHE A 56 5.05 -1.40 5.87
CA PHE A 56 5.06 -2.04 4.56
C PHE A 56 3.67 -2.05 3.96
N VAL A 57 3.59 -1.85 2.65
CA VAL A 57 2.35 -2.05 1.89
C VAL A 57 2.45 -3.42 1.22
N PHE A 58 1.61 -4.35 1.66
CA PHE A 58 1.55 -5.69 1.10
C PHE A 58 0.39 -5.83 0.12
N PRO A 59 0.52 -6.67 -0.92
CA PRO A 59 -0.62 -7.01 -1.76
C PRO A 59 -1.57 -7.94 -1.02
N LYS A 60 -2.84 -7.95 -1.43
CA LYS A 60 -3.79 -8.97 -0.98
C LYS A 60 -3.49 -10.29 -1.67
N SER A 61 -3.70 -11.41 -0.97
CA SER A 61 -3.36 -12.74 -1.49
C SER A 61 -4.04 -13.05 -2.84
N GLY A 62 -5.30 -12.64 -3.01
CA GLY A 62 -6.02 -12.84 -4.27
C GLY A 62 -5.40 -12.08 -5.44
N LEU A 63 -4.88 -10.88 -5.21
CA LEU A 63 -4.17 -10.10 -6.23
C LEU A 63 -2.82 -10.73 -6.54
N SER A 64 -2.09 -11.15 -5.52
CA SER A 64 -0.80 -11.84 -5.71
C SER A 64 -0.96 -13.09 -6.56
N ALA A 65 -2.02 -13.87 -6.35
CA ALA A 65 -2.32 -15.07 -7.13
C ALA A 65 -2.60 -14.76 -8.60
N GLN A 66 -3.03 -13.54 -8.91
CA GLN A 66 -3.25 -13.07 -10.27
C GLN A 66 -2.01 -12.42 -10.91
N GLY A 67 -0.89 -12.38 -10.21
CA GLY A 67 0.32 -11.74 -10.69
C GLY A 67 0.44 -10.26 -10.37
N ILE A 68 -0.41 -9.72 -9.49
CA ILE A 68 -0.33 -8.34 -9.02
C ILE A 68 0.42 -8.34 -7.71
N VAL A 69 1.63 -7.81 -7.72
CA VAL A 69 2.54 -7.83 -6.58
C VAL A 69 2.97 -6.41 -6.22
N CYS A 70 3.38 -6.21 -4.98
CA CYS A 70 3.93 -4.95 -4.51
C CYS A 70 5.42 -5.11 -4.23
N GLU A 71 6.20 -4.13 -4.63
CA GLU A 71 7.54 -3.94 -4.10
C GLU A 71 7.43 -3.44 -2.66
N LEU A 72 8.37 -3.85 -1.80
CA LEU A 72 8.28 -3.64 -0.36
C LEU A 72 9.41 -2.75 0.18
N PRO A 73 9.63 -1.54 -0.35
CA PRO A 73 10.55 -0.61 0.31
C PRO A 73 9.97 -0.26 1.68
N PRO A 74 10.76 -0.40 2.76
CA PRO A 74 10.25 -0.11 4.09
C PRO A 74 9.95 1.38 4.27
N VAL A 75 8.85 1.67 4.97
CA VAL A 75 8.54 3.02 5.41
C VAL A 75 9.24 3.24 6.74
N ASP A 76 10.24 4.11 6.73
CA ASP A 76 11.06 4.41 7.90
C ASP A 76 10.33 5.29 8.92
N SER A 77 10.75 5.23 10.17
CA SER A 77 10.17 6.05 11.25
C SER A 77 10.31 7.55 10.99
N GLY A 78 11.33 7.95 10.24
CA GLY A 78 11.55 9.37 9.89
C GLY A 78 10.81 9.83 8.63
N TYR A 79 10.15 8.94 7.91
CA TYR A 79 9.47 9.31 6.68
C TYR A 79 8.07 9.88 6.96
N THR A 80 7.85 11.12 6.56
CA THR A 80 6.58 11.84 6.78
C THR A 80 5.85 12.16 5.47
N GLY A 81 6.35 11.68 4.34
CA GLY A 81 5.73 11.89 3.04
C GLY A 81 4.52 10.99 2.81
N GLU A 82 3.89 11.20 1.67
CA GLU A 82 2.76 10.37 1.24
C GLU A 82 3.21 8.93 0.97
N ILE A 83 2.40 7.97 1.41
CA ILE A 83 2.63 6.55 1.16
C ILE A 83 2.18 6.20 -0.25
N HIS A 84 2.98 5.41 -0.93
CA HIS A 84 2.69 4.90 -2.27
C HIS A 84 2.68 3.38 -2.26
N ALA A 85 1.78 2.78 -3.03
CA ALA A 85 1.89 1.37 -3.39
C ALA A 85 2.66 1.28 -4.72
N ILE A 86 3.74 0.52 -4.73
CA ILE A 86 4.51 0.26 -5.94
C ILE A 86 4.10 -1.12 -6.44
N ILE A 87 3.28 -1.13 -7.49
CA ILE A 87 2.55 -2.31 -7.94
C ILE A 87 3.11 -2.75 -9.29
N SER A 88 3.45 -4.03 -9.38
CA SER A 88 3.93 -4.66 -10.63
C SER A 88 2.95 -5.71 -11.09
N ASN A 89 2.72 -5.78 -12.40
CA ASN A 89 1.97 -6.87 -13.01
C ASN A 89 2.96 -7.86 -13.64
N VAL A 90 3.14 -9.00 -12.98
CA VAL A 90 3.99 -10.10 -13.48
C VAL A 90 3.15 -11.22 -14.10
N GLY A 91 1.84 -11.02 -14.25
CA GLY A 91 0.91 -11.94 -14.88
C GLY A 91 0.85 -11.77 -16.39
N ASN A 92 -0.15 -12.37 -17.01
CA ASN A 92 -0.33 -12.42 -18.46
C ASN A 92 -1.42 -11.49 -18.99
N THR A 93 -2.23 -10.93 -18.11
CA THR A 93 -3.37 -10.09 -18.47
C THR A 93 -3.30 -8.75 -17.76
N ALA A 94 -3.87 -7.70 -18.37
CA ALA A 94 -3.98 -6.39 -17.73
C ALA A 94 -4.91 -6.46 -16.52
N TYR A 95 -4.59 -5.63 -15.54
CA TYR A 95 -5.37 -5.52 -14.31
C TYR A 95 -5.92 -4.10 -14.17
#